data_60bf82061641d517a814084ad6cef1c1
#
_entry.id   60bf82061641d517a814084ad6cef1c1
#
_cell.length_a   1.000
_cell.length_b   1.000
_cell.length_c   1.000
_cell.angle_alpha   90.00
_cell.angle_beta   90.00
_cell.angle_gamma   90.00
#
_symmetry.space_group_name_H-M   'P 1'
#
loop_
_entity.id
_entity.type
_entity.pdbx_description
1 polymer ?
#
loop_
_entity_poly.entity_id
_entity_poly.type
_entity_poly.pdbx_seq_one_letter_code
_entity_poly.pdbx_strand_id
1 'polypeptide(L)'
;GVATELVEIIAANWNAVGVKTTQKEVTSDEYRNSQSANDLSVTFWTMGRPLATLASNTTDLLPPYGSFFDLRTGMLWEQYRNTKGAEGVKPPVTVDEMEQLANEFVQLPMGSDASAKVGHAIAQKMVDDLFVIGTVKAVAPIYYSRKLGNFEVPKTSSYDYYRVYPYMATQWFLSEGGVAKQ
;
A
#
# COMPACT_ATOMS: atom_id res chain seq x y z
N GLY A 1 12.54 -0.69 4.26
CA GLY A 1 11.83 -0.08 5.38
C GLY A 1 11.50 1.37 5.10
N VAL A 2 10.74 1.98 5.93
CA VAL A 2 10.48 3.42 5.92
C VAL A 2 11.70 4.11 6.56
N ALA A 3 12.09 5.26 6.04
CA ALA A 3 13.22 6.02 6.60
C ALA A 3 12.87 6.49 8.04
N THR A 4 13.75 6.19 8.98
CA THR A 4 13.57 6.55 10.41
C THR A 4 13.38 8.05 10.58
N GLU A 5 14.12 8.85 9.80
CA GLU A 5 14.04 10.31 9.82
C GLU A 5 12.64 10.85 9.46
N LEU A 6 11.93 10.18 8.56
CA LEU A 6 10.55 10.56 8.24
C LEU A 6 9.63 10.34 9.44
N VAL A 7 9.79 9.24 10.15
CA VAL A 7 8.98 8.93 11.34
C VAL A 7 9.28 9.92 12.46
N GLU A 8 10.55 10.31 12.64
CA GLU A 8 10.96 11.34 13.62
C GLU A 8 10.31 12.69 13.32
N ILE A 9 10.28 13.13 12.07
CA ILE A 9 9.63 14.39 11.66
C ILE A 9 8.13 14.35 11.97
N ILE A 10 7.47 13.25 11.67
CA ILE A 10 6.04 13.10 11.94
C ILE A 10 5.76 13.10 13.44
N ALA A 11 6.55 12.37 14.22
CA ALA A 11 6.43 12.33 15.66
C ALA A 11 6.64 13.74 16.29
N ALA A 12 7.63 14.48 15.80
CA ALA A 12 7.87 15.86 16.24
C ALA A 12 6.68 16.78 15.95
N ASN A 13 6.10 16.69 14.75
CA ASN A 13 4.93 17.48 14.37
C ASN A 13 3.70 17.13 15.23
N TRP A 14 3.46 15.88 15.51
CA TRP A 14 2.36 15.44 16.34
C TRP A 14 2.53 15.89 17.80
N ASN A 15 3.73 15.76 18.34
CA ASN A 15 4.05 16.26 19.69
C ASN A 15 3.85 17.77 19.78
N ALA A 16 4.18 18.54 18.75
CA ALA A 16 3.99 20.00 18.72
C ALA A 16 2.52 20.43 18.83
N VAL A 17 1.59 19.59 18.35
CA VAL A 17 0.14 19.85 18.46
C VAL A 17 -0.53 19.10 19.62
N GLY A 18 0.25 18.51 20.52
CA GLY A 18 -0.23 17.89 21.75
C GLY A 18 -0.55 16.40 21.66
N VAL A 19 -0.32 15.77 20.50
CA VAL A 19 -0.45 14.31 20.34
C VAL A 19 0.86 13.66 20.78
N LYS A 20 0.91 13.14 22.00
CA LYS A 20 2.11 12.49 22.54
C LYS A 20 2.44 11.25 21.74
N THR A 21 3.55 11.31 21.02
CA THR A 21 4.01 10.27 20.12
C THR A 21 5.39 9.78 20.50
N THR A 22 5.55 8.49 20.64
CA THR A 22 6.84 7.81 20.81
C THR A 22 7.06 6.87 19.63
N GLN A 23 8.29 6.76 19.20
CA GLN A 23 8.72 5.89 18.13
C GLN A 23 9.37 4.64 18.70
N LYS A 24 9.06 3.49 18.14
CA LYS A 24 9.73 2.23 18.43
C LYS A 24 10.13 1.56 17.11
N GLU A 25 11.42 1.35 16.95
CA GLU A 25 11.93 0.52 15.86
C GLU A 25 11.89 -0.95 16.28
N VAL A 26 11.40 -1.81 15.42
CA VAL A 26 11.22 -3.23 15.69
C VAL A 26 11.70 -4.08 14.52
N THR A 27 12.01 -5.34 14.77
CA THR A 27 12.30 -6.30 13.72
C THR A 27 11.05 -6.63 12.89
N SER A 28 11.24 -7.16 11.69
CA SER A 28 10.12 -7.59 10.85
C SER A 28 9.23 -8.64 11.53
N ASP A 29 9.83 -9.53 12.29
CA ASP A 29 9.08 -10.59 12.98
C ASP A 29 8.29 -10.05 14.17
N GLU A 30 8.89 -9.17 14.97
CA GLU A 30 8.20 -8.45 16.05
C GLU A 30 7.03 -7.62 15.50
N TYR A 31 7.27 -6.89 14.42
CA TYR A 31 6.22 -6.13 13.74
C TYR A 31 5.03 -7.00 13.33
N ARG A 32 5.28 -8.15 12.68
CA ARG A 32 4.24 -9.08 12.24
C ARG A 32 3.47 -9.70 13.40
N ASN A 33 4.17 -10.08 14.45
CA ASN A 33 3.57 -10.65 15.65
C ASN A 33 2.64 -9.63 16.32
N SER A 34 3.13 -8.40 16.54
CA SER A 34 2.34 -7.31 17.14
C SER A 34 1.14 -6.93 16.28
N GLN A 35 1.30 -6.97 14.95
CA GLN A 35 0.22 -6.72 14.01
C GLN A 35 -0.87 -7.80 14.10
N SER A 36 -0.49 -9.08 14.07
CA SER A 36 -1.43 -10.18 14.18
C SER A 36 -2.16 -10.20 15.53
N ALA A 37 -1.48 -9.75 16.58
CA ALA A 37 -2.06 -9.56 17.90
C ALA A 37 -2.92 -8.30 18.03
N ASN A 38 -2.98 -7.45 17.01
CA ASN A 38 -3.61 -6.12 17.04
C ASN A 38 -3.06 -5.21 18.15
N ASP A 39 -1.75 -5.29 18.40
CA ASP A 39 -1.04 -4.55 19.46
C ASP A 39 -0.25 -3.34 18.90
N LEU A 40 -0.71 -2.79 17.79
CA LEU A 40 -0.11 -1.63 17.15
C LEU A 40 -1.10 -0.46 17.09
N SER A 41 -0.73 0.69 17.63
CA SER A 41 -1.56 1.89 17.56
C SER A 41 -1.45 2.61 16.22
N VAL A 42 -0.23 2.78 15.72
CA VAL A 42 0.07 3.41 14.42
C VAL A 42 1.25 2.70 13.79
N THR A 43 1.18 2.44 12.50
CA THR A 43 2.26 1.81 11.75
C THR A 43 2.66 2.66 10.56
N PHE A 44 3.93 2.60 10.19
CA PHE A 44 4.45 3.21 8.98
C PHE A 44 4.79 2.13 7.96
N TRP A 45 4.28 2.30 6.75
CA TRP A 45 4.56 1.39 5.66
C TRP A 45 4.59 2.11 4.31
N THR A 46 5.13 1.45 3.31
CA THR A 46 5.12 1.95 1.94
C THR A 46 3.92 1.40 1.20
N MET A 47 3.17 2.26 0.54
CA MET A 47 2.08 1.90 -0.36
C MET A 47 2.58 2.04 -1.80
N GLY A 48 2.72 0.93 -2.49
CA GLY A 48 3.36 0.91 -3.81
C GLY A 48 2.41 0.60 -4.96
N ARG A 49 1.10 0.54 -4.72
CA ARG A 49 0.13 0.07 -5.71
C ARG A 49 -0.64 1.21 -6.35
N PRO A 50 -0.73 1.25 -7.69
CA PRO A 50 -1.61 2.19 -8.36
C PRO A 50 -3.08 1.82 -8.14
N LEU A 51 -3.97 2.79 -8.29
CA LEU A 51 -5.42 2.60 -8.12
C LEU A 51 -5.98 1.46 -8.99
N ALA A 52 -5.35 1.17 -10.13
CA ALA A 52 -5.73 0.06 -11.00
C ALA A 52 -5.63 -1.32 -10.32
N THR A 53 -4.78 -1.48 -9.31
CA THR A 53 -4.67 -2.73 -8.56
C THR A 53 -5.80 -2.92 -7.54
N LEU A 54 -6.59 -1.88 -7.24
CA LEU A 54 -7.84 -2.04 -6.51
C LEU A 54 -8.75 -3.08 -7.16
N ALA A 55 -8.77 -3.16 -8.50
CA ALA A 55 -9.59 -4.10 -9.22
C ALA A 55 -9.13 -5.57 -9.09
N SER A 56 -7.83 -5.77 -8.89
CA SER A 56 -7.25 -7.12 -8.77
C SER A 56 -7.07 -7.57 -7.32
N ASN A 57 -7.01 -6.65 -6.40
CA ASN A 57 -6.70 -6.93 -5.00
C ASN A 57 -7.28 -5.87 -4.05
N THR A 58 -8.59 -5.77 -4.03
CA THR A 58 -9.31 -4.82 -3.17
C THR A 58 -8.98 -5.01 -1.69
N THR A 59 -8.75 -6.25 -1.27
CA THR A 59 -8.42 -6.60 0.10
C THR A 59 -7.09 -6.01 0.58
N ASP A 60 -6.18 -5.62 -0.29
CA ASP A 60 -4.93 -4.99 0.10
C ASP A 60 -5.07 -3.51 0.48
N LEU A 61 -6.19 -2.90 0.18
CA LEU A 61 -6.38 -1.45 0.32
C LEU A 61 -7.52 -1.06 1.24
N LEU A 62 -8.36 -2.02 1.62
CA LEU A 62 -9.60 -1.75 2.35
C LEU A 62 -9.68 -2.56 3.64
N PRO A 63 -10.11 -2.01 4.80
CA PRO A 63 -10.39 -2.80 6.00
C PRO A 63 -11.65 -3.67 5.80
N PRO A 64 -11.74 -4.82 6.43
CA PRO A 64 -10.75 -5.50 7.29
C PRO A 64 -9.80 -6.35 6.45
N TYR A 65 -8.52 -6.29 6.79
CA TYR A 65 -7.54 -6.95 5.95
C TYR A 65 -6.79 -8.04 6.64
N GLY A 66 -6.94 -9.22 6.10
CA GLY A 66 -6.00 -10.30 6.25
C GLY A 66 -4.81 -10.22 5.30
N SER A 67 -4.73 -9.20 4.44
CA SER A 67 -3.64 -9.09 3.50
C SER A 67 -2.34 -8.68 4.16
N PHE A 68 -1.31 -9.39 3.78
CA PHE A 68 0.02 -9.38 4.36
C PHE A 68 0.82 -8.10 4.10
N PHE A 69 0.41 -7.19 3.20
CA PHE A 69 1.36 -6.21 2.70
C PHE A 69 1.03 -4.73 2.89
N ASP A 70 -0.15 -4.25 2.69
CA ASP A 70 -0.30 -2.81 2.54
C ASP A 70 -1.09 -2.11 3.65
N LEU A 71 -2.31 -2.48 3.89
CA LEU A 71 -3.09 -1.92 4.99
C LEU A 71 -3.42 -3.01 5.98
N ARG A 72 -3.01 -2.82 7.20
CA ARG A 72 -3.14 -3.81 8.25
C ARG A 72 -3.95 -3.26 9.40
N THR A 73 -5.08 -2.72 9.03
CA THR A 73 -6.06 -2.16 9.94
C THR A 73 -7.21 -3.15 10.09
N GLY A 74 -7.70 -3.34 11.29
CA GLY A 74 -8.93 -4.07 11.53
C GLY A 74 -8.78 -5.59 11.62
N MET A 75 -7.68 -6.10 12.11
CA MET A 75 -7.47 -7.54 12.33
C MET A 75 -8.56 -8.15 13.21
N LEU A 76 -9.03 -7.42 14.22
CA LEU A 76 -10.14 -7.89 15.06
C LEU A 76 -11.49 -7.83 14.33
N TRP A 77 -11.66 -6.97 13.34
CA TRP A 77 -12.85 -6.95 12.48
C TRP A 77 -12.89 -8.16 11.56
N GLU A 78 -11.75 -8.54 11.00
CA GLU A 78 -11.61 -9.75 10.22
C GLU A 78 -11.90 -10.99 11.08
N GLN A 79 -11.35 -11.07 12.27
CA GLN A 79 -11.62 -12.15 13.22
C GLN A 79 -13.11 -12.26 13.53
N TYR A 80 -13.79 -11.14 13.77
CA TYR A 80 -15.24 -11.10 14.00
C TYR A 80 -16.02 -11.69 12.83
N ARG A 81 -15.66 -11.35 11.61
CA ARG A 81 -16.32 -11.88 10.40
C ARG A 81 -16.04 -13.36 10.21
N ASN A 82 -14.79 -13.78 10.32
CA ASN A 82 -14.37 -15.17 10.12
C ASN A 82 -15.02 -16.12 11.16
N THR A 83 -15.23 -15.65 12.37
CA THR A 83 -15.88 -16.41 13.45
C THR A 83 -17.38 -16.18 13.54
N LYS A 84 -17.98 -15.43 12.60
CA LYS A 84 -19.41 -15.06 12.60
C LYS A 84 -19.85 -14.38 13.91
N GLY A 85 -18.98 -13.57 14.46
CA GLY A 85 -19.23 -12.80 15.66
C GLY A 85 -18.90 -13.50 16.98
N ALA A 86 -18.31 -14.69 16.94
CA ALA A 86 -17.91 -15.41 18.16
C ALA A 86 -16.66 -14.79 18.83
N GLU A 87 -15.77 -14.22 18.03
CA GLU A 87 -14.53 -13.58 18.48
C GLU A 87 -14.29 -12.28 17.72
N GLY A 88 -13.33 -11.47 18.21
CA GLY A 88 -12.97 -10.20 17.60
C GLY A 88 -13.90 -9.04 17.98
N VAL A 89 -13.90 -8.00 17.15
CA VAL A 89 -14.69 -6.78 17.36
C VAL A 89 -15.56 -6.53 16.14
N LYS A 90 -16.83 -6.21 16.37
CA LYS A 90 -17.75 -5.86 15.27
C LYS A 90 -17.21 -4.63 14.52
N PRO A 91 -17.04 -4.71 13.18
CA PRO A 91 -16.57 -3.56 12.40
C PRO A 91 -17.59 -2.41 12.45
N PRO A 92 -17.12 -1.16 12.34
CA PRO A 92 -18.01 -0.02 12.15
C PRO A 92 -18.70 -0.08 10.78
N VAL A 93 -19.84 0.60 10.67
CA VAL A 93 -20.66 0.60 9.44
C VAL A 93 -19.87 1.05 8.21
N THR A 94 -18.98 2.01 8.38
CA THR A 94 -18.14 2.50 7.29
C THR A 94 -17.28 1.40 6.65
N VAL A 95 -16.84 0.42 7.41
CA VAL A 95 -16.09 -0.75 6.91
C VAL A 95 -16.97 -1.64 6.04
N ASP A 96 -18.21 -1.84 6.44
CA ASP A 96 -19.18 -2.62 5.66
C ASP A 96 -19.53 -1.90 4.34
N GLU A 97 -19.67 -0.57 4.38
CA GLU A 97 -19.91 0.25 3.19
C GLU A 97 -18.72 0.25 2.24
N MET A 98 -17.49 0.31 2.76
CA MET A 98 -16.29 0.20 1.95
C MET A 98 -16.19 -1.16 1.25
N GLU A 99 -16.53 -2.23 1.93
CA GLU A 99 -16.55 -3.57 1.33
C GLU A 99 -17.58 -3.68 0.22
N GLN A 100 -18.77 -3.10 0.40
CA GLN A 100 -19.77 -3.03 -0.66
C GLN A 100 -19.26 -2.29 -1.89
N LEU A 101 -18.65 -1.12 -1.69
CA LEU A 101 -18.01 -0.37 -2.78
C LEU A 101 -16.89 -1.15 -3.47
N ALA A 102 -16.08 -1.89 -2.70
CA ALA A 102 -15.03 -2.73 -3.27
C ALA A 102 -15.61 -3.86 -4.14
N ASN A 103 -16.66 -4.51 -3.65
CA ASN A 103 -17.34 -5.56 -4.40
C ASN A 103 -18.04 -5.02 -5.67
N GLU A 104 -18.57 -3.80 -5.63
CA GLU A 104 -19.07 -3.10 -6.80
C GLU A 104 -17.94 -2.78 -7.79
N PHE A 105 -16.84 -2.22 -7.28
CA PHE A 105 -15.71 -1.79 -8.10
C PHE A 105 -15.14 -2.92 -8.97
N VAL A 106 -14.97 -4.12 -8.42
CA VAL A 106 -14.38 -5.26 -9.15
C VAL A 106 -15.31 -5.81 -10.26
N GLN A 107 -16.59 -5.48 -10.23
CA GLN A 107 -17.55 -5.89 -11.24
C GLN A 107 -17.65 -4.90 -12.40
N LEU A 108 -17.09 -3.71 -12.25
CA LEU A 108 -17.15 -2.66 -13.26
C LEU A 108 -16.00 -2.77 -14.26
N PRO A 109 -16.21 -2.42 -15.54
CA PRO A 109 -15.13 -2.34 -16.51
C PRO A 109 -14.05 -1.36 -16.06
N MET A 110 -12.81 -1.82 -15.99
CA MET A 110 -11.68 -0.99 -15.61
C MET A 110 -11.54 0.22 -16.53
N GLY A 111 -11.36 1.41 -15.94
CA GLY A 111 -11.22 2.67 -16.67
C GLY A 111 -12.54 3.29 -17.15
N SER A 112 -13.70 2.69 -16.83
CA SER A 112 -14.99 3.30 -17.09
C SER A 112 -15.27 4.44 -16.09
N ASP A 113 -16.16 5.38 -16.47
CA ASP A 113 -16.62 6.45 -15.58
C ASP A 113 -17.27 5.89 -14.30
N ALA A 114 -17.96 4.76 -14.41
CA ALA A 114 -18.55 4.07 -13.28
C ALA A 114 -17.46 3.58 -12.31
N SER A 115 -16.41 2.91 -12.81
CA SER A 115 -15.30 2.46 -11.97
C SER A 115 -14.54 3.63 -11.34
N ALA A 116 -14.35 4.73 -12.06
CA ALA A 116 -13.73 5.93 -11.51
C ALA A 116 -14.57 6.54 -10.38
N LYS A 117 -15.89 6.60 -10.53
CA LYS A 117 -16.81 7.12 -9.51
C LYS A 117 -16.76 6.27 -8.23
N VAL A 118 -16.82 4.95 -8.36
CA VAL A 118 -16.75 4.06 -7.19
C VAL A 118 -15.36 4.12 -6.54
N GLY A 119 -14.29 4.14 -7.34
CA GLY A 119 -12.93 4.30 -6.82
C GLY A 119 -12.73 5.61 -6.05
N HIS A 120 -13.30 6.71 -6.51
CA HIS A 120 -13.31 7.98 -5.77
C HIS A 120 -14.08 7.88 -4.45
N ALA A 121 -15.24 7.20 -4.44
CA ALA A 121 -16.00 7.01 -3.20
C ALA A 121 -15.23 6.19 -2.16
N ILE A 122 -14.50 5.16 -2.59
CA ILE A 122 -13.60 4.39 -1.72
C ILE A 122 -12.49 5.30 -1.16
N ALA A 123 -11.80 6.04 -2.03
CA ALA A 123 -10.71 6.93 -1.62
C ALA A 123 -11.20 8.02 -0.64
N GLN A 124 -12.39 8.56 -0.86
CA GLN A 124 -13.00 9.55 0.03
C GLN A 124 -13.24 8.98 1.42
N LYS A 125 -13.82 7.78 1.52
CA LYS A 125 -14.01 7.12 2.82
C LYS A 125 -12.71 6.83 3.54
N MET A 126 -11.67 6.40 2.82
CA MET A 126 -10.34 6.18 3.40
C MET A 126 -9.76 7.45 4.04
N VAL A 127 -10.01 8.60 3.42
CA VAL A 127 -9.55 9.91 3.92
C VAL A 127 -10.41 10.37 5.09
N ASP A 128 -11.73 10.27 4.98
CA ASP A 128 -12.67 10.76 5.99
C ASP A 128 -12.52 9.98 7.32
N ASP A 129 -12.30 8.68 7.24
CA ASP A 129 -12.12 7.81 8.41
C ASP A 129 -10.65 7.66 8.85
N LEU A 130 -9.72 8.32 8.17
CA LEU A 130 -8.28 8.33 8.48
C LEU A 130 -7.65 6.93 8.60
N PHE A 131 -8.10 5.97 7.81
CA PHE A 131 -7.50 4.64 7.79
C PHE A 131 -6.04 4.67 7.33
N VAL A 132 -5.73 5.61 6.44
CA VAL A 132 -4.38 5.85 5.94
C VAL A 132 -4.11 7.34 5.85
N ILE A 133 -2.97 7.76 6.39
CA ILE A 133 -2.48 9.12 6.24
C ILE A 133 -1.29 9.10 5.28
N GLY A 134 -1.51 9.62 4.07
CA GLY A 134 -0.45 9.78 3.08
C GLY A 134 0.58 10.81 3.55
N THR A 135 1.86 10.47 3.48
CA THR A 135 2.95 11.35 3.93
C THR A 135 3.78 11.89 2.78
N VAL A 136 4.55 11.04 2.12
CA VAL A 136 5.44 11.42 1.03
C VAL A 136 5.34 10.43 -0.12
N LYS A 137 5.52 10.92 -1.33
CA LYS A 137 5.71 10.08 -2.50
C LYS A 137 7.20 9.80 -2.66
N ALA A 138 7.58 8.53 -2.52
CA ALA A 138 8.96 8.14 -2.78
C ALA A 138 9.27 8.24 -4.28
N VAL A 139 10.42 8.83 -4.59
CA VAL A 139 11.01 8.78 -5.92
C VAL A 139 12.07 7.70 -5.89
N ALA A 140 11.90 6.64 -6.67
CA ALA A 140 12.89 5.58 -6.80
C ALA A 140 13.69 5.82 -8.09
N PRO A 141 14.89 6.43 -8.01
CA PRO A 141 15.73 6.61 -9.19
C PRO A 141 16.21 5.24 -9.69
N ILE A 142 16.17 5.05 -10.99
CA ILE A 142 16.66 3.83 -11.62
C ILE A 142 18.06 4.12 -12.16
N TYR A 143 19.06 3.39 -11.66
CA TYR A 143 20.41 3.45 -12.14
C TYR A 143 20.71 2.21 -12.99
N TYR A 144 21.22 2.41 -14.19
CA TYR A 144 21.62 1.32 -15.07
C TYR A 144 22.89 1.65 -15.82
N SER A 145 23.61 0.62 -16.24
CA SER A 145 24.84 0.78 -17.01
C SER A 145 24.54 1.30 -18.41
N ARG A 146 25.33 2.22 -18.90
CA ARG A 146 25.29 2.66 -20.32
C ARG A 146 25.60 1.53 -21.31
N LYS A 147 26.17 0.44 -20.83
CA LYS A 147 26.44 -0.77 -21.61
C LYS A 147 25.23 -1.70 -21.73
N LEU A 148 24.18 -1.43 -20.96
CA LEU A 148 22.97 -2.25 -21.01
C LEU A 148 22.15 -1.87 -22.24
N GLY A 149 22.04 -2.79 -23.17
CA GLY A 149 21.22 -2.67 -24.38
C GLY A 149 19.84 -3.31 -24.20
N ASN A 150 18.91 -2.84 -25.00
CA ASN A 150 17.50 -3.23 -24.97
C ASN A 150 16.82 -3.03 -23.59
N PHE A 151 17.24 -1.99 -22.89
CA PHE A 151 16.66 -1.57 -21.63
C PHE A 151 15.98 -0.22 -21.81
N GLU A 152 14.72 -0.14 -21.46
CA GLU A 152 13.93 1.09 -21.40
C GLU A 152 13.50 1.37 -19.96
N VAL A 153 13.67 2.62 -19.52
CA VAL A 153 13.20 3.03 -18.20
C VAL A 153 11.67 3.04 -18.19
N PRO A 154 11.04 2.27 -17.33
CA PRO A 154 9.58 2.21 -17.31
C PRO A 154 8.99 3.56 -16.88
N LYS A 155 7.92 3.97 -17.55
CA LYS A 155 7.18 5.20 -17.20
C LYS A 155 6.48 5.10 -15.87
N THR A 156 6.13 3.88 -15.46
CA THR A 156 5.46 3.58 -14.19
C THR A 156 6.20 2.46 -13.50
N SER A 157 6.54 2.67 -12.24
CA SER A 157 7.14 1.64 -11.39
C SER A 157 6.26 1.46 -10.16
N SER A 158 5.87 0.23 -9.90
CA SER A 158 5.14 -0.16 -8.70
C SER A 158 5.67 -1.50 -8.19
N TYR A 159 5.25 -1.90 -7.00
CA TYR A 159 5.64 -3.20 -6.46
C TYR A 159 5.26 -4.34 -7.41
N ASP A 160 4.06 -4.30 -7.97
CA ASP A 160 3.53 -5.40 -8.80
C ASP A 160 3.97 -5.31 -10.26
N TYR A 161 4.46 -4.18 -10.72
CA TYR A 161 4.66 -3.95 -12.14
C TYR A 161 6.11 -3.99 -12.62
N TYR A 162 7.05 -3.48 -11.84
CA TYR A 162 8.44 -3.39 -12.29
C TYR A 162 9.47 -3.80 -11.25
N ARG A 163 9.19 -3.56 -10.00
CA ARG A 163 10.15 -3.82 -8.92
C ARG A 163 10.53 -5.29 -8.81
N VAL A 164 9.57 -6.18 -9.02
CA VAL A 164 9.74 -7.63 -8.84
C VAL A 164 9.93 -8.34 -10.18
N TYR A 165 9.38 -7.80 -11.24
CA TYR A 165 9.41 -8.38 -12.58
C TYR A 165 10.05 -7.40 -13.57
N PRO A 166 11.38 -7.39 -13.69
CA PRO A 166 12.04 -6.55 -14.68
C PRO A 166 11.55 -6.92 -16.07
N TYR A 167 11.00 -5.93 -16.76
CA TYR A 167 10.36 -6.12 -18.04
C TYR A 167 11.36 -6.63 -19.07
N MET A 168 11.11 -7.83 -19.62
CA MET A 168 11.91 -8.45 -20.67
C MET A 168 13.42 -8.56 -20.41
N ALA A 169 13.79 -8.82 -19.17
CA ALA A 169 15.23 -8.95 -18.79
C ALA A 169 15.98 -10.00 -19.60
N THR A 170 15.29 -11.01 -20.15
CA THR A 170 15.86 -12.02 -21.03
C THR A 170 16.32 -11.48 -22.38
N GLN A 171 15.91 -10.26 -22.73
CA GLN A 171 16.31 -9.59 -23.97
C GLN A 171 17.41 -8.55 -23.75
N TRP A 172 17.84 -8.33 -22.51
CA TRP A 172 18.91 -7.40 -22.22
C TRP A 172 20.26 -7.99 -22.60
N PHE A 173 21.16 -7.15 -23.05
CA PHE A 173 22.52 -7.53 -23.37
C PHE A 173 23.51 -6.46 -22.92
N LEU A 174 24.75 -6.83 -22.73
CA LEU A 174 25.85 -5.92 -22.46
C LEU A 174 26.67 -5.71 -23.72
N SER A 175 26.92 -4.47 -24.09
CA SER A 175 27.83 -4.10 -25.17
C SER A 175 29.15 -3.55 -24.64
N GLU A 176 30.24 -3.88 -25.25
CA GLU A 176 31.57 -3.40 -24.83
C GLU A 176 31.77 -1.89 -25.07
N GLY A 177 31.18 -1.34 -26.10
CA GLY A 177 31.29 0.07 -26.48
C GLY A 177 30.23 1.02 -25.92
N GLY A 178 29.30 0.51 -25.15
CA GLY A 178 28.08 1.25 -24.78
C GLY A 178 27.02 1.25 -25.90
N VAL A 179 25.78 1.52 -25.52
CA VAL A 179 24.65 1.59 -26.46
C VAL A 179 24.32 3.07 -26.68
N ALA A 180 24.16 3.47 -27.92
CA ALA A 180 23.70 4.81 -28.25
C ALA A 180 22.31 5.05 -27.65
N LYS A 181 22.08 6.22 -27.08
CA LYS A 181 20.72 6.63 -26.68
C LYS A 181 19.85 6.65 -27.92
N GLN A 182 18.80 5.86 -27.94
CA GLN A 182 17.70 6.03 -28.87
C GLN A 182 16.80 7.18 -28.44
#